data_e8e140ef4a1f108f1edc22b9f0566b0f
#
_entry.id   e8e140ef4a1f108f1edc22b9f0566b0f
#
_cell.length_a   1.000
_cell.length_b   1.000
_cell.length_c   1.000
_cell.angle_alpha   90.00
_cell.angle_beta   90.00
_cell.angle_gamma   90.00
#
_symmetry.space_group_name_H-M   'P 1'
#
loop_
_entity.id
_entity.type
_entity.pdbx_description
1 polymer ?
#
loop_
_entity_poly.entity_id
_entity_poly.type
_entity_poly.pdbx_seq_one_letter_code
_entity_poly.pdbx_strand_id
1 'polypeptide(L)'
;MRKVTFVIFTLIPSIVYADLPLSLEDILTDKGKLKLEASVSYINGESNHSELSSPIYIQTGTANFIAVPTEVRERNQNSDMVVGTLGLRYGLTGNTDIYGSGSYLWREDRQFDGESHKTRDDSLSDISLGISHTFLKDEKNPALIGFIEGTVYEKSHGKVSSGKSWLIGATTYKSIDPIVLSLTAAYRFNGSKTLLDGVKYREGNYWFINPSVAFAANDRISLIGGIQWLSKQPDQFDGKKESIRTSSTYAHLGTGIGFTKATSMNISARFGISGQSSSELKLGVQHTF
;
A
#
# COMPACT_ATOMS: atom_id res chain seq x y z
N MET A 1 40.60 36.07 17.51
CA MET A 1 39.20 36.12 17.96
C MET A 1 38.29 36.23 16.72
N ARG A 2 37.69 35.12 16.27
CA ARG A 2 36.78 35.08 15.11
C ARG A 2 35.35 35.34 15.62
N LYS A 3 34.75 36.42 15.17
CA LYS A 3 33.35 36.74 15.48
C LYS A 3 32.44 35.84 14.60
N VAL A 4 31.67 34.98 15.24
CA VAL A 4 30.61 34.21 14.60
C VAL A 4 29.35 35.08 14.62
N THR A 5 28.91 35.53 13.46
CA THR A 5 27.67 36.28 13.29
C THR A 5 26.53 35.28 13.14
N PHE A 6 25.66 35.19 14.13
CA PHE A 6 24.44 34.39 14.11
C PHE A 6 23.37 35.20 13.35
N VAL A 7 23.01 34.72 12.15
CA VAL A 7 21.88 35.26 11.40
C VAL A 7 20.61 34.56 11.88
N ILE A 8 19.80 35.28 12.65
CA ILE A 8 18.47 34.82 13.06
C ILE A 8 17.52 35.04 11.88
N PHE A 9 17.09 33.96 11.27
CA PHE A 9 16.02 33.99 10.27
C PHE A 9 14.67 34.06 11.00
N THR A 10 14.10 35.26 11.08
CA THR A 10 12.72 35.45 11.56
C THR A 10 11.75 34.95 10.50
N LEU A 11 11.19 33.77 10.70
CA LEU A 11 10.01 33.27 9.98
C LEU A 11 8.81 34.14 10.40
N ILE A 12 8.42 35.04 9.52
CA ILE A 12 7.15 35.76 9.62
C ILE A 12 6.08 34.77 9.21
N PRO A 13 5.10 34.39 10.06
CA PRO A 13 3.97 33.56 9.63
C PRO A 13 3.08 34.42 8.72
N SER A 14 3.15 34.18 7.43
CA SER A 14 2.11 34.66 6.51
C SER A 14 0.83 33.91 6.88
N ILE A 15 -0.18 34.64 7.35
CA ILE A 15 -1.54 34.15 7.54
C ILE A 15 -2.08 33.92 6.13
N VAL A 16 -1.90 32.71 5.64
CA VAL A 16 -2.61 32.24 4.44
C VAL A 16 -4.01 31.88 4.92
N TYR A 17 -4.99 32.65 4.52
CA TYR A 17 -6.37 32.23 4.58
C TYR A 17 -6.46 30.92 3.80
N ALA A 18 -6.65 29.82 4.51
CA ALA A 18 -6.98 28.55 3.91
C ALA A 18 -8.43 28.67 3.44
N ASP A 19 -8.60 28.99 2.16
CA ASP A 19 -9.85 28.71 1.47
C ASP A 19 -9.99 27.19 1.45
N LEU A 20 -10.86 26.68 2.29
CA LEU A 20 -11.34 25.31 2.22
C LEU A 20 -12.32 25.23 1.05
N PRO A 21 -11.89 24.67 -0.08
CA PRO A 21 -12.69 23.61 -0.64
C PRO A 21 -11.89 22.31 -0.53
N LEU A 22 -12.42 21.38 0.18
CA LEU A 22 -12.14 19.97 0.04
C LEU A 22 -12.42 19.56 -1.41
N SER A 23 -11.55 19.98 -2.32
CA SER A 23 -11.63 19.50 -3.70
C SER A 23 -10.99 18.11 -3.72
N LEU A 24 -11.87 17.13 -3.70
CA LEU A 24 -11.59 15.70 -3.83
C LEU A 24 -10.98 15.31 -5.19
N GLU A 25 -10.51 16.29 -5.94
CA GLU A 25 -9.91 16.10 -7.25
C GLU A 25 -8.53 15.45 -7.18
N ASP A 26 -7.92 15.34 -5.98
CA ASP A 26 -6.52 14.95 -5.80
C ASP A 26 -6.26 13.46 -5.57
N ILE A 27 -7.24 12.57 -5.74
CA ILE A 27 -7.00 11.11 -5.65
C ILE A 27 -6.16 10.64 -6.83
N LEU A 28 -6.42 11.21 -7.99
CA LEU A 28 -5.60 11.05 -9.17
C LEU A 28 -4.56 12.16 -9.19
N THR A 29 -3.46 11.89 -9.84
CA THR A 29 -2.48 12.90 -10.14
C THR A 29 -3.05 13.81 -11.22
N ASP A 30 -3.00 15.13 -11.04
CA ASP A 30 -3.41 16.10 -12.07
C ASP A 30 -2.77 15.77 -13.41
N LYS A 31 -3.48 16.05 -14.49
CA LYS A 31 -2.95 15.86 -15.85
C LYS A 31 -1.59 16.52 -16.03
N GLY A 32 -0.60 15.72 -16.44
CA GLY A 32 0.76 16.18 -16.66
C GLY A 32 1.62 16.30 -15.39
N LYS A 33 1.08 16.03 -14.21
CA LYS A 33 1.81 16.00 -12.95
C LYS A 33 2.44 14.65 -12.69
N LEU A 34 3.56 14.66 -11.99
CA LEU A 34 4.25 13.46 -11.50
C LEU A 34 4.15 13.40 -9.99
N LYS A 35 3.76 12.25 -9.44
CA LYS A 35 3.75 11.99 -8.00
C LYS A 35 4.79 10.92 -7.68
N LEU A 36 5.69 11.22 -6.77
CA LEU A 36 6.66 10.29 -6.18
C LEU A 36 6.11 9.79 -4.86
N GLU A 37 6.16 8.49 -4.64
CA GLU A 37 5.78 7.82 -3.42
C GLU A 37 6.96 7.02 -2.89
N ALA A 38 7.30 7.16 -1.61
CA ALA A 38 8.31 6.39 -0.94
C ALA A 38 7.77 5.87 0.38
N SER A 39 8.00 4.60 0.68
CA SER A 39 7.58 4.04 1.96
C SER A 39 8.55 3.01 2.51
N VAL A 40 8.53 2.86 3.84
CA VAL A 40 9.20 1.78 4.55
C VAL A 40 8.18 1.12 5.46
N SER A 41 8.13 -0.21 5.41
CA SER A 41 7.30 -1.03 6.29
C SER A 41 8.17 -1.98 7.08
N TYR A 42 7.89 -2.10 8.37
CA TYR A 42 8.37 -3.19 9.22
C TYR A 42 7.22 -4.16 9.45
N ILE A 43 7.45 -5.43 9.17
CA ILE A 43 6.47 -6.50 9.31
C ILE A 43 7.04 -7.58 10.21
N ASN A 44 6.28 -7.95 11.23
CA ASN A 44 6.61 -9.04 12.13
C ASN A 44 5.49 -10.07 12.14
N GLY A 45 5.84 -11.34 12.17
CA GLY A 45 4.85 -12.40 12.35
C GLY A 45 5.26 -13.80 11.93
N GLU A 46 4.31 -14.70 12.10
CA GLU A 46 4.46 -16.14 12.05
C GLU A 46 3.61 -16.77 10.94
N SER A 47 3.86 -16.54 9.68
CA SER A 47 3.14 -17.27 8.63
C SER A 47 3.85 -17.29 7.28
N ASN A 48 3.58 -18.34 6.51
CA ASN A 48 4.14 -18.58 5.18
C ASN A 48 3.17 -18.15 4.06
N HIS A 49 2.59 -16.97 4.12
CA HIS A 49 1.56 -16.58 3.16
C HIS A 49 1.92 -15.24 2.52
N SER A 50 1.51 -15.08 1.28
CA SER A 50 1.55 -13.78 0.62
C SER A 50 0.49 -12.87 1.19
N GLU A 51 0.86 -11.66 1.55
CA GLU A 51 -0.01 -10.65 2.11
C GLU A 51 -0.02 -9.39 1.25
N LEU A 52 -1.19 -8.74 1.19
CA LEU A 52 -1.25 -7.36 0.74
C LEU A 52 -0.59 -6.46 1.77
N SER A 53 0.24 -5.55 1.29
CA SER A 53 0.79 -4.48 2.10
C SER A 53 -0.32 -3.65 2.76
N SER A 54 0.02 -2.94 3.83
CA SER A 54 -0.84 -1.87 4.32
C SER A 54 -1.17 -0.92 3.19
N PRO A 55 -2.43 -0.50 3.07
CA PRO A 55 -2.81 0.39 1.99
C PRO A 55 -1.95 1.66 2.00
N ILE A 56 -1.61 2.18 0.84
CA ILE A 56 -1.14 3.55 0.72
C ILE A 56 -2.34 4.45 0.96
N TYR A 57 -2.13 5.46 1.78
CA TYR A 57 -3.14 6.49 1.95
C TYR A 57 -2.89 7.59 0.93
N ILE A 58 -3.75 7.67 -0.08
CA ILE A 58 -3.71 8.75 -1.06
C ILE A 58 -4.45 9.95 -0.45
N GLN A 59 -3.77 11.08 -0.43
CA GLN A 59 -4.37 12.34 -0.01
C GLN A 59 -5.37 12.78 -1.07
N THR A 60 -6.62 13.03 -0.66
CA THR A 60 -7.73 13.44 -1.52
C THR A 60 -8.16 14.88 -1.27
N GLY A 61 -7.53 15.53 -0.30
CA GLY A 61 -7.74 16.92 0.10
C GLY A 61 -6.69 17.31 1.13
N THR A 62 -6.72 18.53 1.66
CA THR A 62 -5.68 19.03 2.56
C THR A 62 -5.47 18.14 3.79
N ALA A 63 -6.52 17.45 4.26
CA ALA A 63 -6.47 16.55 5.41
C ALA A 63 -7.24 15.22 5.18
N ASN A 64 -7.62 14.92 3.96
CA ASN A 64 -8.38 13.71 3.64
C ASN A 64 -7.49 12.69 2.96
N PHE A 65 -7.54 11.44 3.45
CA PHE A 65 -6.78 10.32 2.94
C PHE A 65 -7.71 9.14 2.69
N ILE A 66 -7.52 8.44 1.59
CA ILE A 66 -8.15 7.16 1.32
C ILE A 66 -7.10 6.06 1.27
N ALA A 67 -7.50 4.89 1.73
CA ALA A 67 -6.65 3.70 1.68
C ALA A 67 -6.75 3.04 0.29
N VAL A 68 -5.63 2.91 -0.40
CA VAL A 68 -5.52 2.19 -1.68
C VAL A 68 -4.53 1.04 -1.50
N PRO A 69 -4.90 -0.21 -1.82
CA PRO A 69 -3.96 -1.33 -1.75
C PRO A 69 -2.90 -1.16 -2.83
N THR A 70 -1.66 -1.46 -2.49
CA THR A 70 -0.56 -1.19 -3.43
C THR A 70 0.42 -2.32 -3.62
N GLU A 71 0.45 -3.34 -2.76
CA GLU A 71 1.49 -4.36 -2.88
C GLU A 71 1.09 -5.70 -2.28
N VAL A 72 1.61 -6.75 -2.87
CA VAL A 72 1.57 -8.12 -2.36
C VAL A 72 2.95 -8.54 -1.90
N ARG A 73 3.05 -9.12 -0.71
CA ARG A 73 4.32 -9.55 -0.12
C ARG A 73 4.25 -11.00 0.31
N GLU A 74 5.37 -11.68 0.14
CA GLU A 74 5.56 -13.00 0.73
C GLU A 74 6.06 -12.87 2.17
N ARG A 75 5.55 -13.75 3.01
CA ARG A 75 5.90 -13.82 4.42
C ARG A 75 6.16 -15.26 4.85
N ASN A 76 7.24 -15.45 5.58
CA ASN A 76 7.60 -16.73 6.18
C ASN A 76 7.35 -16.73 7.69
N GLN A 77 7.26 -17.92 8.25
CA GLN A 77 7.03 -18.14 9.67
C GLN A 77 8.18 -17.57 10.52
N ASN A 78 7.87 -16.90 11.63
CA ASN A 78 8.83 -16.25 12.55
C ASN A 78 9.82 -15.32 11.85
N SER A 79 9.34 -14.46 10.98
CA SER A 79 10.19 -13.55 10.23
C SER A 79 9.97 -12.10 10.62
N ASP A 80 11.08 -11.38 10.67
CA ASP A 80 11.11 -9.92 10.67
C ASP A 80 11.46 -9.45 9.26
N MET A 81 10.64 -8.57 8.71
CA MET A 81 10.84 -8.02 7.37
C MET A 81 10.82 -6.51 7.38
N VAL A 82 11.75 -5.91 6.66
CA VAL A 82 11.71 -4.49 6.30
C VAL A 82 11.54 -4.40 4.80
N VAL A 83 10.56 -3.64 4.34
CA VAL A 83 10.30 -3.43 2.93
C VAL A 83 10.37 -1.96 2.61
N GLY A 84 11.28 -1.58 1.72
CA GLY A 84 11.35 -0.26 1.12
C GLY A 84 10.65 -0.28 -0.23
N THR A 85 9.73 0.66 -0.47
CA THR A 85 9.03 0.78 -1.75
C THR A 85 9.21 2.17 -2.31
N LEU A 86 9.46 2.24 -3.61
CA LEU A 86 9.42 3.47 -4.40
C LEU A 86 8.36 3.32 -5.48
N GLY A 87 7.50 4.33 -5.61
CA GLY A 87 6.45 4.41 -6.61
C GLY A 87 6.49 5.73 -7.36
N LEU A 88 6.08 5.68 -8.61
CA LEU A 88 5.89 6.83 -9.48
C LEU A 88 4.48 6.74 -10.07
N ARG A 89 3.77 7.87 -10.07
CA ARG A 89 2.45 8.00 -10.68
C ARG A 89 2.44 9.22 -11.59
N TYR A 90 1.86 9.08 -12.76
CA TYR A 90 1.76 10.16 -13.76
C TYR A 90 0.32 10.31 -14.23
N GLY A 91 -0.21 11.52 -14.12
CA GLY A 91 -1.54 11.87 -14.61
C GLY A 91 -1.58 11.98 -16.13
N LEU A 92 -2.12 10.97 -16.80
CA LEU A 92 -2.32 10.99 -18.27
C LEU A 92 -3.43 11.95 -18.68
N THR A 93 -4.52 11.90 -17.95
CA THR A 93 -5.70 12.76 -18.15
C THR A 93 -6.19 13.27 -16.81
N GLY A 94 -7.25 14.10 -16.77
CA GLY A 94 -7.89 14.50 -15.52
C GLY A 94 -8.58 13.35 -14.75
N ASN A 95 -8.68 12.15 -15.35
CA ASN A 95 -9.37 11.00 -14.75
C ASN A 95 -8.56 9.70 -14.85
N THR A 96 -7.35 9.71 -15.40
CA THR A 96 -6.58 8.49 -15.65
C THR A 96 -5.12 8.70 -15.31
N ASP A 97 -4.58 7.82 -14.47
CA ASP A 97 -3.17 7.74 -14.11
C ASP A 97 -2.56 6.45 -14.60
N ILE A 98 -1.30 6.51 -14.93
CA ILE A 98 -0.41 5.34 -14.97
C ILE A 98 0.52 5.40 -13.77
N TYR A 99 0.84 4.25 -13.23
CA TYR A 99 1.77 4.17 -12.10
C TYR A 99 2.65 2.93 -12.18
N GLY A 100 3.77 2.99 -11.49
CA GLY A 100 4.66 1.87 -11.31
C GLY A 100 5.31 1.94 -9.96
N SER A 101 5.61 0.79 -9.38
CA SER A 101 6.31 0.67 -8.09
C SER A 101 7.32 -0.44 -8.12
N GLY A 102 8.33 -0.32 -7.25
CA GLY A 102 9.31 -1.37 -7.01
C GLY A 102 9.61 -1.47 -5.52
N SER A 103 9.70 -2.70 -5.02
CA SER A 103 9.89 -3.00 -3.61
C SER A 103 11.19 -3.78 -3.39
N TYR A 104 11.95 -3.38 -2.38
CA TYR A 104 13.13 -4.09 -1.92
C TYR A 104 12.87 -4.64 -0.52
N LEU A 105 13.13 -5.92 -0.33
CA LEU A 105 12.87 -6.69 0.88
C LEU A 105 14.19 -7.00 1.59
N TRP A 106 14.27 -6.70 2.88
CA TRP A 106 15.24 -7.22 3.83
C TRP A 106 14.51 -8.13 4.80
N ARG A 107 14.93 -9.38 4.90
CA ARG A 107 14.26 -10.38 5.74
C ARG A 107 15.27 -11.08 6.64
N GLU A 108 14.84 -11.29 7.88
CA GLU A 108 15.52 -12.12 8.85
C GLU A 108 14.54 -13.17 9.37
N ASP A 109 14.80 -14.44 9.04
CA ASP A 109 14.04 -15.56 9.52
C ASP A 109 14.75 -16.17 10.73
N ARG A 110 13.99 -16.43 11.79
CA ARG A 110 14.45 -17.09 12.99
C ARG A 110 13.62 -18.35 13.20
N GLN A 111 14.28 -19.47 13.27
CA GLN A 111 13.68 -20.75 13.55
C GLN A 111 14.36 -21.37 14.79
N PHE A 112 13.58 -21.96 15.65
CA PHE A 112 14.06 -22.69 16.80
C PHE A 112 13.51 -24.12 16.75
N ASP A 113 14.43 -25.10 16.59
CA ASP A 113 14.16 -26.53 16.58
C ASP A 113 15.09 -27.30 17.53
N GLY A 114 15.40 -26.68 18.68
CA GLY A 114 16.41 -27.17 19.63
C GLY A 114 17.72 -26.37 19.53
N GLU A 115 18.01 -25.81 18.37
CA GLU A 115 19.05 -24.81 18.11
C GLU A 115 18.46 -23.60 17.42
N SER A 116 19.05 -22.41 17.63
CA SER A 116 18.60 -21.19 16.99
C SER A 116 19.23 -21.04 15.60
N HIS A 117 18.43 -21.21 14.57
CA HIS A 117 18.82 -20.92 13.20
C HIS A 117 18.36 -19.52 12.80
N LYS A 118 19.28 -18.76 12.20
CA LYS A 118 19.04 -17.40 11.71
C LYS A 118 19.47 -17.31 10.26
N THR A 119 18.53 -17.00 9.38
CA THR A 119 18.78 -16.80 7.96
C THR A 119 18.45 -15.36 7.59
N ARG A 120 19.30 -14.72 6.81
CA ARG A 120 19.07 -13.39 6.26
C ARG A 120 19.01 -13.47 4.76
N ASP A 121 18.03 -12.81 4.18
CA ASP A 121 17.89 -12.63 2.73
C ASP A 121 17.50 -11.18 2.44
N ASP A 122 18.06 -10.64 1.37
CA ASP A 122 17.70 -9.35 0.86
C ASP A 122 17.61 -9.40 -0.67
N SER A 123 16.58 -8.78 -1.21
CA SER A 123 16.38 -8.80 -2.65
C SER A 123 15.35 -7.78 -3.12
N LEU A 124 15.45 -7.43 -4.40
CA LEU A 124 14.34 -6.83 -5.11
C LEU A 124 13.18 -7.83 -5.11
N SER A 125 12.06 -7.47 -4.46
CA SER A 125 10.88 -8.34 -4.30
C SER A 125 10.04 -8.33 -5.56
N ASP A 126 9.61 -7.15 -5.99
CA ASP A 126 8.73 -6.98 -7.14
C ASP A 126 8.89 -5.62 -7.81
N ILE A 127 8.48 -5.58 -9.07
CA ILE A 127 8.20 -4.36 -9.83
C ILE A 127 6.85 -4.54 -10.47
N SER A 128 5.95 -3.57 -10.27
CA SER A 128 4.61 -3.58 -10.85
C SER A 128 4.34 -2.32 -11.67
N LEU A 129 3.42 -2.45 -12.62
CA LEU A 129 2.90 -1.36 -13.43
C LEU A 129 1.38 -1.43 -13.44
N GLY A 130 0.73 -0.29 -13.36
CA GLY A 130 -0.72 -0.22 -13.30
C GLY A 130 -1.30 1.03 -13.97
N ILE A 131 -2.60 0.98 -14.10
CA ILE A 131 -3.43 2.10 -14.56
C ILE A 131 -4.62 2.21 -13.62
N SER A 132 -4.99 3.42 -13.28
CA SER A 132 -6.22 3.74 -12.55
C SER A 132 -7.07 4.73 -13.32
N HIS A 133 -8.39 4.60 -13.21
CA HIS A 133 -9.35 5.47 -13.89
C HIS A 133 -10.51 5.82 -12.95
N THR A 134 -10.82 7.11 -12.87
CA THR A 134 -12.01 7.59 -12.15
C THR A 134 -13.21 7.59 -13.08
N PHE A 135 -14.15 6.69 -12.82
CA PHE A 135 -15.42 6.59 -13.53
C PHE A 135 -16.44 7.61 -13.04
N LEU A 136 -16.46 7.85 -11.73
CA LEU A 136 -17.35 8.80 -11.07
C LEU A 136 -16.55 9.64 -10.08
N LYS A 137 -16.76 10.95 -10.09
CA LYS A 137 -16.22 11.88 -9.09
C LYS A 137 -17.16 11.96 -7.88
N ASP A 138 -16.61 12.32 -6.72
CA ASP A 138 -17.38 12.51 -5.50
C ASP A 138 -18.12 13.85 -5.53
N GLU A 139 -19.27 13.84 -6.15
CA GLU A 139 -20.18 15.00 -6.21
C GLU A 139 -21.50 14.61 -5.51
N LYS A 140 -22.56 14.41 -6.30
CA LYS A 140 -23.86 13.93 -5.80
C LYS A 140 -23.80 12.45 -5.41
N ASN A 141 -23.10 11.65 -6.20
CA ASN A 141 -22.87 10.21 -5.97
C ASN A 141 -21.46 9.99 -5.38
N PRO A 142 -21.23 8.88 -4.67
CA PRO A 142 -19.88 8.48 -4.29
C PRO A 142 -18.94 8.38 -5.50
N ALA A 143 -17.68 8.72 -5.31
CA ALA A 143 -16.66 8.47 -6.32
C ALA A 143 -16.51 6.97 -6.61
N LEU A 144 -16.06 6.64 -7.82
CA LEU A 144 -15.71 5.29 -8.23
C LEU A 144 -14.43 5.32 -9.06
N ILE A 145 -13.40 4.65 -8.56
CA ILE A 145 -12.10 4.50 -9.21
C ILE A 145 -11.87 3.02 -9.45
N GLY A 146 -11.58 2.64 -10.69
CA GLY A 146 -11.12 1.30 -11.02
C GLY A 146 -9.61 1.30 -11.26
N PHE A 147 -8.97 0.17 -11.01
CA PHE A 147 -7.56 -0.02 -11.26
C PHE A 147 -7.23 -1.44 -11.72
N ILE A 148 -6.17 -1.53 -12.50
CA ILE A 148 -5.55 -2.81 -12.89
C ILE A 148 -4.03 -2.66 -12.78
N GLU A 149 -3.38 -3.67 -12.24
CA GLU A 149 -1.94 -3.72 -12.02
C GLU A 149 -1.40 -5.08 -12.44
N GLY A 150 -0.27 -5.10 -13.12
CA GLY A 150 0.45 -6.30 -13.51
C GLY A 150 1.86 -6.28 -12.94
N THR A 151 2.32 -7.41 -12.41
CA THR A 151 3.68 -7.56 -11.88
C THR A 151 4.64 -7.87 -13.02
N VAL A 152 5.54 -6.94 -13.32
CA VAL A 152 6.55 -7.05 -14.39
C VAL A 152 7.74 -7.91 -13.94
N TYR A 153 8.12 -7.77 -12.68
CA TYR A 153 9.17 -8.54 -12.03
C TYR A 153 8.68 -8.99 -10.66
N GLU A 154 8.89 -10.25 -10.33
CA GLU A 154 8.53 -10.81 -9.03
C GLU A 154 9.51 -11.92 -8.68
N LYS A 155 10.15 -11.84 -7.49
CA LYS A 155 11.00 -12.89 -6.94
C LYS A 155 10.19 -13.68 -5.91
N SER A 156 10.04 -14.96 -6.15
CA SER A 156 9.29 -15.87 -5.28
C SER A 156 10.05 -17.18 -5.17
N HIS A 157 10.26 -17.68 -3.95
CA HIS A 157 11.01 -18.92 -3.69
C HIS A 157 12.36 -18.97 -4.41
N GLY A 158 13.10 -17.86 -4.39
CA GLY A 158 14.42 -17.75 -5.02
C GLY A 158 14.42 -17.64 -6.55
N LYS A 159 13.25 -17.70 -7.20
CA LYS A 159 13.12 -17.60 -8.64
C LYS A 159 12.39 -16.33 -9.08
N VAL A 160 12.89 -15.74 -10.17
CA VAL A 160 12.29 -14.57 -10.80
C VAL A 160 11.22 -15.02 -11.80
N SER A 161 10.09 -14.36 -11.79
CA SER A 161 9.01 -14.51 -12.78
C SER A 161 8.53 -13.13 -13.26
N SER A 162 7.90 -13.08 -14.43
CA SER A 162 7.39 -11.86 -15.04
C SER A 162 5.98 -12.09 -15.57
N GLY A 163 5.09 -11.10 -15.39
CA GLY A 163 3.74 -11.10 -15.95
C GLY A 163 2.82 -12.22 -15.42
N LYS A 164 3.15 -12.81 -14.28
CA LYS A 164 2.40 -13.94 -13.72
C LYS A 164 1.31 -13.52 -12.73
N SER A 165 1.39 -12.31 -12.21
CA SER A 165 0.45 -11.83 -11.20
C SER A 165 -0.25 -10.56 -11.69
N TRP A 166 -1.57 -10.51 -11.50
CA TRP A 166 -2.41 -9.38 -11.90
C TRP A 166 -3.40 -9.05 -10.78
N LEU A 167 -3.55 -7.77 -10.49
CA LEU A 167 -4.52 -7.25 -9.55
C LEU A 167 -5.53 -6.40 -10.31
N ILE A 168 -6.81 -6.64 -10.09
CA ILE A 168 -7.91 -5.80 -10.58
C ILE A 168 -8.82 -5.43 -9.44
N GLY A 169 -9.24 -4.18 -9.37
CA GLY A 169 -10.09 -3.75 -8.27
C GLY A 169 -10.76 -2.41 -8.51
N ALA A 170 -11.53 -2.01 -7.52
CA ALA A 170 -12.17 -0.71 -7.48
C ALA A 170 -12.20 -0.16 -6.06
N THR A 171 -12.13 1.16 -5.96
CA THR A 171 -12.34 1.93 -4.73
C THR A 171 -13.50 2.87 -4.93
N THR A 172 -14.44 2.85 -4.00
CA THR A 172 -15.48 3.86 -3.90
C THR A 172 -15.31 4.64 -2.61
N TYR A 173 -15.59 5.94 -2.63
CA TYR A 173 -15.56 6.75 -1.42
C TYR A 173 -16.59 7.87 -1.49
N LYS A 174 -16.98 8.35 -0.30
CA LYS A 174 -17.86 9.51 -0.11
C LYS A 174 -17.33 10.39 1.00
N SER A 175 -17.12 11.65 0.67
CA SER A 175 -16.79 12.68 1.67
C SER A 175 -18.05 13.26 2.27
N ILE A 176 -18.06 13.29 3.59
CA ILE A 176 -19.13 13.87 4.41
C ILE A 176 -18.40 14.60 5.54
N ASP A 177 -17.99 15.86 5.28
CA ASP A 177 -17.17 16.64 6.21
C ASP A 177 -17.62 16.48 7.67
N PRO A 178 -16.72 16.13 8.61
CA PRO A 178 -15.28 15.94 8.49
C PRO A 178 -14.84 14.49 8.21
N ILE A 179 -15.72 13.64 7.71
CA ILE A 179 -15.50 12.19 7.54
C ILE A 179 -15.42 11.84 6.05
N VAL A 180 -14.53 10.89 5.71
CA VAL A 180 -14.52 10.20 4.42
C VAL A 180 -14.75 8.72 4.65
N LEU A 181 -15.80 8.18 4.08
CA LEU A 181 -16.07 6.75 4.04
C LEU A 181 -15.49 6.19 2.75
N SER A 182 -14.77 5.08 2.83
CA SER A 182 -14.23 4.41 1.65
C SER A 182 -14.39 2.90 1.73
N LEU A 183 -14.49 2.28 0.57
CA LEU A 183 -14.52 0.83 0.39
C LEU A 183 -13.67 0.47 -0.82
N THR A 184 -12.66 -0.36 -0.62
CA THR A 184 -11.88 -0.95 -1.70
C THR A 184 -12.17 -2.44 -1.79
N ALA A 185 -12.36 -2.94 -3.00
CA ALA A 185 -12.44 -4.36 -3.29
C ALA A 185 -11.53 -4.70 -4.47
N ALA A 186 -10.76 -5.79 -4.35
CA ALA A 186 -9.86 -6.21 -5.40
C ALA A 186 -9.72 -7.73 -5.45
N TYR A 187 -9.31 -8.23 -6.61
CA TYR A 187 -9.01 -9.63 -6.86
C TYR A 187 -7.64 -9.78 -7.49
N ARG A 188 -6.82 -10.66 -6.91
CA ARG A 188 -5.52 -11.00 -7.47
C ARG A 188 -5.57 -12.35 -8.16
N PHE A 189 -5.10 -12.35 -9.40
CA PHE A 189 -4.84 -13.54 -10.19
C PHE A 189 -3.36 -13.88 -10.09
N ASN A 190 -3.04 -15.13 -9.76
CA ASN A 190 -1.69 -15.65 -9.74
C ASN A 190 -1.54 -16.74 -10.79
N GLY A 191 -0.63 -16.55 -11.73
CA GLY A 191 -0.27 -17.54 -12.74
C GLY A 191 0.74 -18.56 -12.21
N SER A 192 0.84 -19.70 -12.92
CA SER A 192 1.81 -20.73 -12.57
C SER A 192 3.25 -20.29 -12.83
N LYS A 193 4.13 -20.58 -11.89
CA LYS A 193 5.58 -20.36 -11.94
C LYS A 193 6.29 -21.72 -11.87
N THR A 194 7.48 -21.85 -12.46
CA THR A 194 8.29 -23.07 -12.30
C THR A 194 9.37 -22.78 -11.27
N LEU A 195 9.42 -23.52 -10.18
CA LEU A 195 10.43 -23.40 -9.13
C LEU A 195 11.81 -23.91 -9.59
N LEU A 196 12.84 -23.74 -8.73
CA LEU A 196 14.22 -24.15 -9.06
C LEU A 196 14.36 -25.66 -9.27
N ASP A 197 13.55 -26.45 -8.60
CA ASP A 197 13.47 -27.92 -8.69
C ASP A 197 12.63 -28.41 -9.89
N GLY A 198 12.11 -27.50 -10.71
CA GLY A 198 11.26 -27.80 -11.85
C GLY A 198 9.77 -27.98 -11.55
N VAL A 199 9.37 -27.97 -10.29
CA VAL A 199 7.97 -28.08 -9.84
C VAL A 199 7.17 -26.85 -10.31
N LYS A 200 5.96 -27.06 -10.81
CA LYS A 200 5.03 -25.97 -11.15
C LYS A 200 4.28 -25.54 -9.90
N TYR A 201 4.59 -24.35 -9.43
CA TYR A 201 3.91 -23.71 -8.31
C TYR A 201 2.94 -22.66 -8.81
N ARG A 202 1.72 -22.62 -8.26
CA ARG A 202 0.76 -21.54 -8.41
C ARG A 202 0.23 -21.13 -7.06
N GLU A 203 0.52 -19.90 -6.69
CA GLU A 203 -0.06 -19.28 -5.52
C GLU A 203 -1.57 -19.15 -5.67
N GLY A 204 -2.32 -19.33 -4.57
CA GLY A 204 -3.76 -19.15 -4.56
C GLY A 204 -4.19 -17.74 -4.91
N ASN A 205 -5.16 -17.61 -5.81
CA ASN A 205 -5.80 -16.33 -6.05
C ASN A 205 -6.52 -15.84 -4.79
N TYR A 206 -6.68 -14.53 -4.63
CA TYR A 206 -7.39 -14.02 -3.45
C TYR A 206 -8.25 -12.79 -3.72
N TRP A 207 -9.30 -12.69 -2.90
CA TRP A 207 -10.13 -11.51 -2.74
C TRP A 207 -9.64 -10.67 -1.57
N PHE A 208 -9.79 -9.39 -1.73
CA PHE A 208 -9.48 -8.39 -0.74
C PHE A 208 -10.62 -7.38 -0.67
N ILE A 209 -11.07 -7.07 0.56
CA ILE A 209 -12.10 -6.06 0.82
C ILE A 209 -11.62 -5.20 2.01
N ASN A 210 -11.64 -3.89 1.84
CA ASN A 210 -11.16 -2.93 2.83
C ASN A 210 -12.13 -1.76 2.99
N PRO A 211 -13.13 -1.85 3.88
CA PRO A 211 -13.85 -0.69 4.36
C PRO A 211 -12.96 0.14 5.30
N SER A 212 -12.98 1.46 5.14
CA SER A 212 -12.26 2.37 6.01
C SER A 212 -12.98 3.70 6.18
N VAL A 213 -12.65 4.39 7.26
CA VAL A 213 -13.10 5.72 7.57
C VAL A 213 -11.89 6.60 7.86
N ALA A 214 -11.85 7.78 7.26
CA ALA A 214 -10.91 8.83 7.61
C ALA A 214 -11.68 9.98 8.27
N PHE A 215 -11.10 10.54 9.32
CA PHE A 215 -11.62 11.68 10.05
C PHE A 215 -10.60 12.82 9.98
N ALA A 216 -10.98 13.94 9.40
CA ALA A 216 -10.18 15.15 9.36
C ALA A 216 -10.16 15.80 10.74
N ALA A 217 -9.09 15.60 11.50
CA ALA A 217 -8.94 16.22 12.84
C ALA A 217 -8.68 17.73 12.74
N ASN A 218 -8.03 18.16 11.66
CA ASN A 218 -7.85 19.55 11.26
C ASN A 218 -7.45 19.59 9.76
N ASP A 219 -7.14 20.78 9.24
CA ASP A 219 -6.74 21.04 7.85
C ASP A 219 -5.43 20.36 7.39
N ARG A 220 -4.70 19.69 8.29
CA ARG A 220 -3.43 19.00 7.99
C ARG A 220 -3.36 17.56 8.48
N ILE A 221 -4.19 17.17 9.43
CA ILE A 221 -4.11 15.87 10.08
C ILE A 221 -5.41 15.12 9.92
N SER A 222 -5.33 13.90 9.42
CA SER A 222 -6.42 12.95 9.37
C SER A 222 -6.09 11.70 10.16
N LEU A 223 -7.07 11.18 10.87
CA LEU A 223 -7.03 9.87 11.52
C LEU A 223 -7.78 8.88 10.64
N ILE A 224 -7.24 7.70 10.47
CA ILE A 224 -7.77 6.69 9.58
C ILE A 224 -7.93 5.39 10.36
N GLY A 225 -9.06 4.73 10.17
CA GLY A 225 -9.32 3.41 10.75
C GLY A 225 -10.10 2.54 9.77
N GLY A 226 -9.86 1.24 9.81
CA GLY A 226 -10.58 0.32 8.94
C GLY A 226 -10.29 -1.13 9.24
N ILE A 227 -10.95 -1.98 8.47
CA ILE A 227 -10.83 -3.43 8.54
C ILE A 227 -10.46 -3.93 7.14
N GLN A 228 -9.52 -4.85 7.07
CA GLN A 228 -9.13 -5.53 5.85
C GLN A 228 -9.49 -7.00 5.97
N TRP A 229 -10.32 -7.48 5.06
CA TRP A 229 -10.64 -8.90 4.94
C TRP A 229 -9.99 -9.46 3.69
N LEU A 230 -9.29 -10.58 3.85
CA LEU A 230 -8.61 -11.33 2.80
C LEU A 230 -9.14 -12.76 2.76
N SER A 231 -9.41 -13.29 1.57
CA SER A 231 -9.76 -14.70 1.37
C SER A 231 -8.93 -15.26 0.22
N LYS A 232 -7.98 -16.12 0.56
CA LYS A 232 -7.01 -16.75 -0.35
C LYS A 232 -7.45 -18.18 -0.69
N GLN A 233 -7.41 -18.52 -1.97
CA GLN A 233 -7.59 -19.89 -2.45
C GLN A 233 -6.37 -20.74 -2.12
N PRO A 234 -6.51 -22.09 -2.15
CA PRO A 234 -5.38 -23.00 -1.94
C PRO A 234 -4.26 -22.77 -2.94
N ASP A 235 -3.02 -22.86 -2.47
CA ASP A 235 -1.85 -22.95 -3.32
C ASP A 235 -1.83 -24.30 -4.04
N GLN A 236 -1.18 -24.36 -5.22
CA GLN A 236 -1.11 -25.55 -6.04
C GLN A 236 0.34 -25.86 -6.41
N PHE A 237 0.71 -27.14 -6.29
CA PHE A 237 1.96 -27.71 -6.74
C PHE A 237 1.65 -28.79 -7.80
N ASP A 238 2.22 -28.64 -8.99
CA ASP A 238 1.94 -29.50 -10.16
C ASP A 238 0.44 -29.71 -10.44
N GLY A 239 -0.37 -28.62 -10.20
CA GLY A 239 -1.81 -28.62 -10.39
C GLY A 239 -2.62 -29.25 -9.25
N LYS A 240 -1.98 -29.81 -8.23
CA LYS A 240 -2.64 -30.35 -7.04
C LYS A 240 -2.72 -29.29 -5.95
N LYS A 241 -3.86 -29.20 -5.29
CA LYS A 241 -4.05 -28.32 -4.13
C LYS A 241 -3.35 -28.92 -2.93
N GLU A 242 -2.39 -28.21 -2.36
CA GLU A 242 -1.63 -28.66 -1.16
C GLU A 242 -1.91 -27.81 0.08
N SER A 243 -2.90 -26.92 0.00
CA SER A 243 -3.37 -26.13 1.13
C SER A 243 -4.90 -26.04 1.12
N ILE A 244 -5.46 -25.41 2.12
CA ILE A 244 -6.89 -25.11 2.22
C ILE A 244 -7.13 -23.64 1.91
N ARG A 245 -8.38 -23.27 1.62
CA ARG A 245 -8.77 -21.85 1.56
C ARG A 245 -8.58 -21.22 2.94
N THR A 246 -7.91 -20.08 2.98
CA THR A 246 -7.69 -19.30 4.20
C THR A 246 -8.45 -17.99 4.13
N SER A 247 -8.86 -17.49 5.29
CA SER A 247 -9.42 -16.15 5.45
C SER A 247 -8.73 -15.48 6.62
N SER A 248 -8.34 -14.22 6.43
CA SER A 248 -7.70 -13.42 7.47
C SER A 248 -8.36 -12.06 7.54
N THR A 249 -8.46 -11.54 8.74
CA THR A 249 -9.00 -10.21 9.01
C THR A 249 -7.98 -9.40 9.79
N TYR A 250 -7.75 -8.17 9.34
CA TYR A 250 -6.83 -7.23 9.96
C TYR A 250 -7.56 -5.95 10.32
N ALA A 251 -7.22 -5.36 11.46
CA ALA A 251 -7.51 -3.97 11.74
C ALA A 251 -6.35 -3.12 11.25
N HIS A 252 -6.63 -1.94 10.74
CA HIS A 252 -5.60 -0.95 10.47
C HIS A 252 -6.00 0.42 11.05
N LEU A 253 -5.00 1.12 11.54
CA LEU A 253 -5.08 2.48 12.06
C LEU A 253 -3.99 3.29 11.38
N GLY A 254 -4.26 4.57 11.12
CA GLY A 254 -3.28 5.43 10.49
C GLY A 254 -3.53 6.90 10.78
N THR A 255 -2.51 7.68 10.46
CA THR A 255 -2.54 9.14 10.50
C THR A 255 -1.91 9.67 9.23
N GLY A 256 -2.64 10.54 8.54
CA GLY A 256 -2.14 11.31 7.41
C GLY A 256 -1.78 12.72 7.87
N ILE A 257 -0.66 13.27 7.41
CA ILE A 257 -0.16 14.60 7.73
C ILE A 257 0.19 15.33 6.44
N GLY A 258 -0.54 16.38 6.12
CA GLY A 258 -0.26 17.28 5.01
C GLY A 258 0.74 18.36 5.42
N PHE A 259 1.96 18.35 4.88
CA PHE A 259 2.94 19.42 5.11
C PHE A 259 2.68 20.62 4.18
N THR A 260 2.40 20.32 2.93
CA THR A 260 2.03 21.29 1.89
C THR A 260 0.95 20.69 1.01
N LYS A 261 0.40 21.45 0.05
CA LYS A 261 -0.52 20.89 -0.97
C LYS A 261 0.14 19.80 -1.83
N ALA A 262 1.47 19.82 -1.95
CA ALA A 262 2.22 18.88 -2.78
C ALA A 262 2.86 17.74 -1.97
N THR A 263 3.00 17.86 -0.65
CA THR A 263 3.76 16.90 0.19
C THR A 263 2.93 16.43 1.36
N SER A 264 2.79 15.13 1.49
CA SER A 264 2.16 14.51 2.65
C SER A 264 2.96 13.30 3.15
N MET A 265 2.72 12.95 4.41
CA MET A 265 3.27 11.77 5.08
C MET A 265 2.13 10.99 5.69
N ASN A 266 2.26 9.69 5.71
CA ASN A 266 1.34 8.81 6.43
C ASN A 266 2.12 7.84 7.31
N ILE A 267 1.53 7.54 8.46
CA ILE A 267 1.99 6.51 9.39
C ILE A 267 0.80 5.58 9.60
N SER A 268 1.00 4.29 9.43
CA SER A 268 -0.07 3.32 9.65
C SER A 268 0.43 2.07 10.35
N ALA A 269 -0.45 1.46 11.13
CA ALA A 269 -0.23 0.19 11.77
C ALA A 269 -1.37 -0.77 11.38
N ARG A 270 -1.05 -2.02 11.14
CA ARG A 270 -1.99 -3.10 10.79
C ARG A 270 -1.76 -4.29 11.72
N PHE A 271 -2.84 -4.90 12.19
CA PHE A 271 -2.83 -6.01 13.14
C PHE A 271 -3.78 -7.11 12.70
N GLY A 272 -3.34 -8.36 12.77
CA GLY A 272 -4.21 -9.53 12.58
C GLY A 272 -5.25 -9.63 13.71
N ILE A 273 -6.54 -9.67 13.34
CA ILE A 273 -7.65 -9.91 14.26
C ILE A 273 -8.03 -11.39 14.25
N SER A 274 -8.05 -11.99 13.06
CA SER A 274 -8.35 -13.40 12.88
C SER A 274 -7.58 -13.99 11.70
N GLY A 275 -7.35 -15.29 11.73
CA GLY A 275 -6.60 -16.03 10.72
C GLY A 275 -5.10 -15.97 11.02
N GLN A 276 -4.37 -15.15 10.33
CA GLN A 276 -2.92 -15.04 10.51
C GLN A 276 -2.55 -13.99 11.57
N SER A 277 -1.61 -14.34 12.43
CA SER A 277 -1.06 -13.40 13.42
C SER A 277 0.07 -12.60 12.77
N SER A 278 -0.22 -11.37 12.41
CA SER A 278 0.75 -10.47 11.83
C SER A 278 0.53 -9.02 12.22
N SER A 279 1.64 -8.29 12.34
CA SER A 279 1.63 -6.85 12.54
C SER A 279 2.55 -6.16 11.54
N GLU A 280 2.14 -4.99 11.09
CA GLU A 280 2.91 -4.13 10.21
C GLU A 280 2.86 -2.70 10.71
N LEU A 281 4.01 -2.02 10.68
CA LEU A 281 4.13 -0.59 10.85
C LEU A 281 4.69 -0.01 9.55
N LYS A 282 3.99 0.97 8.97
CA LYS A 282 4.38 1.61 7.71
C LYS A 282 4.50 3.11 7.87
N LEU A 283 5.57 3.66 7.32
CA LEU A 283 5.79 5.09 7.13
C LEU A 283 5.86 5.35 5.62
N GLY A 284 5.07 6.29 5.14
CA GLY A 284 5.05 6.71 3.75
C GLY A 284 5.16 8.22 3.58
N VAL A 285 5.80 8.65 2.51
CA VAL A 285 5.89 10.05 2.09
C VAL A 285 5.54 10.11 0.62
N GLN A 286 4.79 11.12 0.22
CA GLN A 286 4.48 11.39 -1.18
C GLN A 286 4.67 12.86 -1.51
N HIS A 287 5.11 13.11 -2.74
CA HIS A 287 5.34 14.45 -3.27
C HIS A 287 4.86 14.54 -4.72
N THR A 288 4.09 15.59 -5.03
CA THR A 288 3.61 15.88 -6.38
C THR A 288 4.37 17.08 -6.95
N PHE A 289 4.92 16.89 -8.17
CA PHE A 289 5.69 17.91 -8.88
C PHE A 289 4.84 18.71 -9.85
#